data_ecaba7e3a686fbc77d6f90e1306ce3f7
#
_entry.id   ecaba7e3a686fbc77d6f90e1306ce3f7
#
_cell.length_a   1.000
_cell.length_b   1.000
_cell.length_c   1.000
_cell.angle_alpha   90.00
_cell.angle_beta   90.00
_cell.angle_gamma   90.00
#
_symmetry.space_group_name_H-M   'P 1'
#
loop_
_entity.id
_entity.type
_entity.pdbx_description
1 polymer ?
#
loop_
_entity_poly.entity_id
_entity_poly.type
_entity_poly.pdbx_seq_one_letter_code
_entity_poly.pdbx_strand_id
1 'polypeptide(L)'
;MNKIAFIGVGIMGRSMVRNLMKAGFELHIYARTRSKVEDVISEGATFHDTIADCVKDAEAVITIVGFPTDVEEVYFDAGNILDSAKEGAYLIDMTTTSPMLDQKIAEEGTKRGFHVLDAPVTGGDTGAKNGTLSILVGGSREDYEACMPLFEAMGTNINYQGGSGCGQHAKLANQIMIAGTLSGVCEALTYAKAKGLDLQTVLDSASTGAAGSKQLDTFGPKILAGDYAPGFFLKHFVKDMKLALTEANMSNLNLDVLSQVLANYELLQAEGCGDLGTQALIKYYEEEMDV
;
A
#
# COMPACT_ATOMS: atom_id res chain seq x y z
N MET A 1 -16.08 -18.04 5.28
CA MET A 1 -15.38 -17.23 6.32
C MET A 1 -16.34 -16.16 6.82
N ASN A 2 -16.40 -15.95 8.13
CA ASN A 2 -17.28 -14.93 8.73
C ASN A 2 -16.50 -14.04 9.72
N LYS A 3 -15.62 -14.63 10.55
CA LYS A 3 -14.84 -13.94 11.57
C LYS A 3 -13.46 -13.58 11.08
N ILE A 4 -13.16 -12.29 10.98
CA ILE A 4 -11.93 -11.75 10.38
C ILE A 4 -11.15 -10.96 11.43
N ALA A 5 -9.88 -11.28 11.61
CA ALA A 5 -8.94 -10.46 12.36
C ALA A 5 -8.28 -9.45 11.40
N PHE A 6 -8.15 -8.20 11.82
CA PHE A 6 -7.55 -7.15 11.02
C PHE A 6 -6.47 -6.40 11.83
N ILE A 7 -5.22 -6.51 11.39
CA ILE A 7 -4.05 -5.91 12.04
C ILE A 7 -3.59 -4.72 11.21
N GLY A 8 -3.55 -3.53 11.82
CA GLY A 8 -3.11 -2.31 11.11
C GLY A 8 -4.26 -1.42 10.64
N VAL A 9 -5.02 -0.85 11.57
CA VAL A 9 -6.16 0.03 11.31
C VAL A 9 -5.69 1.49 11.12
N GLY A 10 -4.79 1.70 10.14
CA GLY A 10 -4.30 3.01 9.71
C GLY A 10 -5.24 3.69 8.70
N ILE A 11 -4.71 4.62 7.88
CA ILE A 11 -5.49 5.36 6.86
C ILE A 11 -6.21 4.40 5.91
N MET A 12 -5.49 3.42 5.37
CA MET A 12 -6.05 2.40 4.47
C MET A 12 -6.92 1.39 5.23
N GLY A 13 -6.35 0.77 6.27
CA GLY A 13 -6.98 -0.33 7.01
C GLY A 13 -8.31 0.06 7.63
N ARG A 14 -8.48 1.28 8.11
CA ARG A 14 -9.74 1.79 8.65
C ARG A 14 -10.90 1.72 7.64
N SER A 15 -10.64 2.13 6.42
CA SER A 15 -11.63 2.06 5.34
C SER A 15 -11.91 0.62 4.90
N MET A 16 -10.87 -0.21 4.85
CA MET A 16 -10.99 -1.63 4.51
C MET A 16 -11.82 -2.39 5.56
N VAL A 17 -11.58 -2.15 6.85
CA VAL A 17 -12.40 -2.71 7.96
C VAL A 17 -13.87 -2.32 7.79
N ARG A 18 -14.17 -1.04 7.50
CA ARG A 18 -15.55 -0.59 7.26
C ARG A 18 -16.21 -1.30 6.10
N ASN A 19 -15.49 -1.50 5.00
CA ASN A 19 -16.04 -2.20 3.84
C ASN A 19 -16.32 -3.68 4.14
N LEU A 20 -15.45 -4.35 4.90
CA LEU A 20 -15.66 -5.73 5.35
C LEU A 20 -16.87 -5.82 6.29
N MET A 21 -17.02 -4.91 7.27
CA MET A 21 -18.21 -4.84 8.13
C MET A 21 -19.49 -4.63 7.32
N LYS A 22 -19.45 -3.71 6.34
CA LYS A 22 -20.57 -3.45 5.44
C LYS A 22 -20.96 -4.67 4.60
N ALA A 23 -19.99 -5.51 4.25
CA ALA A 23 -20.22 -6.79 3.57
C ALA A 23 -20.75 -7.90 4.50
N GLY A 24 -20.87 -7.65 5.80
CA GLY A 24 -21.43 -8.56 6.78
C GLY A 24 -20.42 -9.42 7.55
N PHE A 25 -19.13 -9.15 7.42
CA PHE A 25 -18.10 -9.85 8.19
C PHE A 25 -18.02 -9.34 9.64
N GLU A 26 -17.75 -10.25 10.58
CA GLU A 26 -17.45 -9.93 11.98
C GLU A 26 -15.98 -9.54 12.11
N LEU A 27 -15.70 -8.29 12.49
CA LEU A 27 -14.35 -7.74 12.53
C LEU A 27 -13.79 -7.67 13.94
N HIS A 28 -12.66 -8.35 14.14
CA HIS A 28 -11.77 -8.26 15.28
C HIS A 28 -10.56 -7.44 14.88
N ILE A 29 -10.24 -6.38 15.61
CA ILE A 29 -9.17 -5.47 15.22
C ILE A 29 -8.10 -5.35 16.29
N TYR A 30 -6.86 -5.18 15.83
CA TYR A 30 -5.74 -4.76 16.65
C TYR A 30 -5.07 -3.53 16.05
N ALA A 31 -4.76 -2.56 16.89
CA ALA A 31 -3.96 -1.39 16.55
C ALA A 31 -3.10 -0.99 17.75
N ARG A 32 -1.86 -0.54 17.50
CA ARG A 32 -0.92 -0.10 18.56
C ARG A 32 -1.47 1.02 19.46
N THR A 33 -2.43 1.79 18.96
CA THR A 33 -3.03 2.92 19.69
C THR A 33 -4.56 2.85 19.58
N ARG A 34 -5.21 2.35 20.63
CA ARG A 34 -6.68 2.20 20.70
C ARG A 34 -7.41 3.51 20.40
N SER A 35 -6.97 4.63 20.99
CA SER A 35 -7.65 5.93 20.81
C SER A 35 -7.70 6.42 19.36
N LYS A 36 -6.87 5.88 18.47
CA LYS A 36 -6.90 6.20 17.05
C LYS A 36 -7.96 5.42 16.26
N VAL A 37 -8.60 4.44 16.84
CA VAL A 37 -9.56 3.53 16.17
C VAL A 37 -10.92 3.46 16.88
N GLU A 38 -11.19 4.36 17.82
CA GLU A 38 -12.45 4.42 18.57
C GLU A 38 -13.68 4.61 17.66
N ASP A 39 -13.53 5.28 16.54
CA ASP A 39 -14.57 5.44 15.54
C ASP A 39 -14.99 4.08 14.95
N VAL A 40 -14.05 3.23 14.56
CA VAL A 40 -14.31 1.90 14.00
C VAL A 40 -14.87 0.96 15.05
N ILE A 41 -14.41 1.09 16.30
CA ILE A 41 -14.95 0.34 17.44
C ILE A 41 -16.43 0.72 17.67
N SER A 42 -16.75 2.01 17.66
CA SER A 42 -18.12 2.49 17.83
C SER A 42 -19.06 2.08 16.69
N GLU A 43 -18.50 1.80 15.51
CA GLU A 43 -19.21 1.30 14.33
C GLU A 43 -19.45 -0.23 14.35
N GLY A 44 -18.85 -0.96 15.31
CA GLY A 44 -19.12 -2.39 15.52
C GLY A 44 -17.92 -3.34 15.45
N ALA A 45 -16.71 -2.85 15.23
CA ALA A 45 -15.51 -3.69 15.29
C ALA A 45 -15.13 -4.03 16.75
N THR A 46 -14.74 -5.26 17.01
CA THR A 46 -14.26 -5.70 18.33
C THR A 46 -12.76 -5.45 18.45
N PHE A 47 -12.37 -4.57 19.36
CA PHE A 47 -10.97 -4.27 19.63
C PHE A 47 -10.33 -5.27 20.60
N HIS A 48 -9.07 -5.63 20.34
CA HIS A 48 -8.25 -6.47 21.21
C HIS A 48 -6.96 -5.76 21.59
N ASP A 49 -6.48 -6.00 22.83
CA ASP A 49 -5.27 -5.40 23.36
C ASP A 49 -3.99 -6.13 22.91
N THR A 50 -4.12 -7.36 22.41
CA THR A 50 -3.02 -8.18 21.88
C THR A 50 -3.36 -8.74 20.51
N ILE A 51 -2.32 -9.01 19.69
CA ILE A 51 -2.48 -9.71 18.42
C ILE A 51 -3.01 -11.13 18.66
N ALA A 52 -2.47 -11.84 19.67
CA ALA A 52 -2.91 -13.19 20.02
C ALA A 52 -4.43 -13.27 20.26
N ASP A 53 -4.99 -12.37 21.06
CA ASP A 53 -6.44 -12.35 21.33
C ASP A 53 -7.24 -11.98 20.09
N CYS A 54 -6.68 -11.15 19.21
CA CYS A 54 -7.34 -10.75 17.97
C CYS A 54 -7.47 -11.92 16.98
N VAL A 55 -6.44 -12.77 16.87
CA VAL A 55 -6.35 -13.77 15.79
C VAL A 55 -6.79 -15.18 16.17
N LYS A 56 -6.83 -15.54 17.47
CA LYS A 56 -6.97 -16.92 17.97
C LYS A 56 -8.21 -17.68 17.46
N ASP A 57 -9.30 -16.98 17.15
CA ASP A 57 -10.54 -17.57 16.67
C ASP A 57 -10.92 -17.12 15.26
N ALA A 58 -10.06 -16.35 14.60
CA ALA A 58 -10.33 -15.80 13.27
C ALA A 58 -10.18 -16.87 12.18
N GLU A 59 -11.06 -16.84 11.19
CA GLU A 59 -10.97 -17.70 10.01
C GLU A 59 -10.03 -17.10 8.94
N ALA A 60 -9.88 -15.77 8.95
CA ALA A 60 -8.86 -15.08 8.18
C ALA A 60 -8.23 -13.95 9.01
N VAL A 61 -6.95 -13.74 8.80
CA VAL A 61 -6.15 -12.65 9.39
C VAL A 61 -5.66 -11.77 8.25
N ILE A 62 -6.04 -10.51 8.25
CA ILE A 62 -5.60 -9.51 7.27
C ILE A 62 -4.64 -8.55 7.96
N THR A 63 -3.49 -8.32 7.33
CA THR A 63 -2.50 -7.34 7.80
C THR A 63 -2.32 -6.22 6.78
N ILE A 64 -2.25 -4.97 7.24
CA ILE A 64 -1.80 -3.82 6.45
C ILE A 64 -1.10 -2.82 7.36
N VAL A 65 0.21 -2.96 7.47
CA VAL A 65 1.06 -2.17 8.36
C VAL A 65 2.00 -1.25 7.60
N GLY A 66 2.97 -0.60 8.27
CA GLY A 66 3.74 0.48 7.66
C GLY A 66 4.97 0.02 6.88
N PHE A 67 5.78 -0.84 7.49
CA PHE A 67 7.10 -1.21 7.02
C PHE A 67 7.31 -2.73 7.07
N PRO A 68 8.31 -3.27 6.33
CA PRO A 68 8.66 -4.70 6.41
C PRO A 68 8.98 -5.17 7.83
N THR A 69 9.60 -4.32 8.65
CA THR A 69 9.86 -4.61 10.07
C THR A 69 8.58 -4.76 10.88
N ASP A 70 7.55 -3.95 10.60
CA ASP A 70 6.24 -4.13 11.25
C ASP A 70 5.58 -5.45 10.81
N VAL A 71 5.73 -5.85 9.53
CA VAL A 71 5.24 -7.15 9.04
C VAL A 71 5.97 -8.29 9.75
N GLU A 72 7.29 -8.24 9.83
CA GLU A 72 8.09 -9.25 10.53
C GLU A 72 7.67 -9.37 12.01
N GLU A 73 7.49 -8.25 12.72
CA GLU A 73 7.01 -8.19 14.10
C GLU A 73 5.65 -8.87 14.26
N VAL A 74 4.65 -8.48 13.47
CA VAL A 74 3.28 -9.00 13.66
C VAL A 74 3.14 -10.47 13.30
N TYR A 75 3.99 -11.01 12.43
CA TYR A 75 3.95 -12.42 12.04
C TYR A 75 4.84 -13.31 12.92
N PHE A 76 6.06 -12.89 13.27
CA PHE A 76 7.10 -13.78 13.81
C PHE A 76 7.42 -13.56 15.28
N ASP A 77 7.10 -12.39 15.89
CA ASP A 77 7.37 -12.21 17.30
C ASP A 77 6.53 -13.17 18.15
N ALA A 78 7.12 -13.60 19.26
CA ALA A 78 6.52 -14.58 20.14
C ALA A 78 5.11 -14.19 20.60
N GLY A 79 4.15 -15.08 20.39
CA GLY A 79 2.76 -14.87 20.73
C GLY A 79 1.96 -14.06 19.69
N ASN A 80 2.56 -13.73 18.54
CA ASN A 80 1.88 -13.02 17.46
C ASN A 80 1.18 -13.99 16.46
N ILE A 81 0.99 -13.58 15.20
CA ILE A 81 0.08 -14.27 14.26
C ILE A 81 0.43 -15.76 14.09
N LEU A 82 1.68 -16.09 13.76
CA LEU A 82 2.08 -17.48 13.48
C LEU A 82 1.98 -18.40 14.70
N ASP A 83 2.09 -17.87 15.91
CA ASP A 83 1.98 -18.63 17.15
C ASP A 83 0.54 -18.76 17.65
N SER A 84 -0.33 -17.83 17.29
CA SER A 84 -1.64 -17.65 17.95
C SER A 84 -2.85 -17.80 17.03
N ALA A 85 -2.66 -17.73 15.70
CA ALA A 85 -3.77 -17.87 14.77
C ALA A 85 -4.36 -19.29 14.81
N LYS A 86 -5.64 -19.39 14.52
CA LYS A 86 -6.38 -20.65 14.45
C LYS A 86 -5.83 -21.53 13.32
N GLU A 87 -5.58 -22.80 13.57
CA GLU A 87 -5.19 -23.77 12.54
C GLU A 87 -6.16 -23.74 11.35
N GLY A 88 -5.61 -23.74 10.14
CA GLY A 88 -6.38 -23.62 8.89
C GLY A 88 -6.88 -22.20 8.59
N ALA A 89 -6.46 -21.19 9.34
CA ALA A 89 -6.79 -19.79 9.03
C ALA A 89 -6.06 -19.32 7.77
N TYR A 90 -6.69 -18.37 7.05
CA TYR A 90 -6.08 -17.66 5.93
C TYR A 90 -5.32 -16.44 6.46
N LEU A 91 -4.02 -16.38 6.17
CA LEU A 91 -3.15 -15.26 6.51
C LEU A 91 -2.93 -14.43 5.25
N ILE A 92 -3.36 -13.18 5.23
CA ILE A 92 -3.39 -12.32 4.04
C ILE A 92 -2.63 -11.04 4.36
N ASP A 93 -1.39 -10.91 3.84
CA ASP A 93 -0.67 -9.63 3.98
C ASP A 93 -1.02 -8.70 2.81
N MET A 94 -1.66 -7.59 3.13
CA MET A 94 -2.01 -6.53 2.19
C MET A 94 -1.05 -5.33 2.27
N THR A 95 0.00 -5.43 3.08
CA THR A 95 1.08 -4.45 3.17
C THR A 95 1.93 -4.49 1.90
N THR A 96 2.44 -3.35 1.44
CA THR A 96 3.56 -3.36 0.49
C THR A 96 4.85 -3.64 1.25
N THR A 97 5.38 -4.84 1.08
CA THR A 97 6.57 -5.33 1.78
C THR A 97 7.54 -6.05 0.84
N SER A 98 8.57 -6.71 1.38
CA SER A 98 9.51 -7.50 0.61
C SER A 98 8.85 -8.80 0.10
N PRO A 99 8.95 -9.12 -1.20
CA PRO A 99 8.52 -10.42 -1.72
C PRO A 99 9.14 -11.60 -0.97
N MET A 100 10.42 -11.49 -0.60
CA MET A 100 11.12 -12.54 0.18
C MET A 100 10.52 -12.71 1.58
N LEU A 101 10.06 -11.62 2.23
CA LEU A 101 9.42 -11.71 3.53
C LEU A 101 8.09 -12.45 3.44
N ASP A 102 7.26 -12.13 2.44
CA ASP A 102 6.00 -12.85 2.24
C ASP A 102 6.21 -14.32 1.83
N GLN A 103 7.25 -14.62 1.06
CA GLN A 103 7.65 -16.01 0.80
C GLN A 103 8.04 -16.73 2.10
N LYS A 104 8.78 -16.08 3.00
CA LYS A 104 9.14 -16.62 4.33
C LYS A 104 7.88 -16.86 5.19
N ILE A 105 6.93 -15.89 5.19
CA ILE A 105 5.66 -16.06 5.89
C ILE A 105 4.87 -17.23 5.32
N ALA A 106 4.81 -17.38 4.00
CA ALA A 106 4.13 -18.48 3.33
C ALA A 106 4.78 -19.84 3.66
N GLU A 107 6.10 -19.92 3.65
CA GLU A 107 6.84 -21.14 4.00
C GLU A 107 6.57 -21.58 5.44
N GLU A 108 6.72 -20.66 6.40
CA GLU A 108 6.51 -20.95 7.82
C GLU A 108 5.02 -21.17 8.15
N GLY A 109 4.13 -20.39 7.53
CA GLY A 109 2.70 -20.53 7.70
C GLY A 109 2.18 -21.88 7.19
N THR A 110 2.59 -22.28 5.99
CA THR A 110 2.20 -23.57 5.41
C THR A 110 2.68 -24.77 6.26
N LYS A 111 3.90 -24.71 6.83
CA LYS A 111 4.41 -25.73 7.76
C LYS A 111 3.53 -25.88 9.02
N ARG A 112 2.84 -24.81 9.41
CA ARG A 112 1.95 -24.76 10.57
C ARG A 112 0.47 -24.98 10.20
N GLY A 113 0.17 -25.31 8.94
CA GLY A 113 -1.19 -25.59 8.46
C GLY A 113 -2.03 -24.37 8.11
N PHE A 114 -1.42 -23.21 7.90
CA PHE A 114 -2.10 -22.00 7.43
C PHE A 114 -2.14 -21.92 5.90
N HIS A 115 -3.13 -21.20 5.40
CA HIS A 115 -3.24 -20.73 4.03
C HIS A 115 -2.66 -19.32 3.94
N VAL A 116 -1.69 -19.05 3.07
CA VAL A 116 -0.99 -17.76 3.06
C VAL A 116 -1.05 -17.09 1.70
N LEU A 117 -1.44 -15.82 1.69
CA LEU A 117 -1.51 -14.96 0.51
C LEU A 117 -0.80 -13.63 0.76
N ASP A 118 -0.04 -13.15 -0.21
CA ASP A 118 0.39 -11.76 -0.33
C ASP A 118 -0.58 -11.02 -1.26
N ALA A 119 -1.20 -9.96 -0.77
CA ALA A 119 -2.28 -9.29 -1.48
C ALA A 119 -2.19 -7.75 -1.39
N PRO A 120 -1.03 -7.15 -1.73
CA PRO A 120 -0.87 -5.71 -1.70
C PRO A 120 -1.85 -5.01 -2.63
N VAL A 121 -2.14 -3.74 -2.30
CA VAL A 121 -3.21 -2.97 -2.94
C VAL A 121 -2.71 -1.72 -3.64
N THR A 122 -3.45 -1.27 -4.63
CA THR A 122 -3.32 0.04 -5.25
C THR A 122 -4.68 0.72 -5.43
N GLY A 123 -4.71 2.05 -5.40
CA GLY A 123 -5.93 2.88 -5.44
C GLY A 123 -5.96 3.97 -4.35
N GLY A 124 -4.98 3.96 -3.44
CA GLY A 124 -4.84 4.94 -2.37
C GLY A 124 -5.99 4.91 -1.35
N ASP A 125 -6.05 5.92 -0.50
CA ASP A 125 -7.08 6.11 0.52
C ASP A 125 -8.49 6.23 -0.07
N THR A 126 -8.62 6.89 -1.21
CA THR A 126 -9.87 7.03 -1.95
C THR A 126 -10.40 5.68 -2.43
N GLY A 127 -9.52 4.83 -3.00
CA GLY A 127 -9.87 3.47 -3.40
C GLY A 127 -10.29 2.61 -2.21
N ALA A 128 -9.57 2.71 -1.10
CA ALA A 128 -9.92 2.01 0.15
C ALA A 128 -11.29 2.45 0.68
N LYS A 129 -11.56 3.75 0.69
CA LYS A 129 -12.84 4.32 1.16
C LYS A 129 -14.02 3.85 0.31
N ASN A 130 -13.84 3.81 -0.99
CA ASN A 130 -14.91 3.49 -1.94
C ASN A 130 -15.07 1.97 -2.19
N GLY A 131 -14.20 1.12 -1.63
CA GLY A 131 -14.19 -0.31 -1.94
C GLY A 131 -13.80 -0.62 -3.39
N THR A 132 -12.95 0.21 -3.98
CA THR A 132 -12.54 0.12 -5.40
C THR A 132 -11.04 -0.12 -5.56
N LEU A 133 -10.40 -0.76 -4.58
CA LEU A 133 -8.99 -1.12 -4.67
C LEU A 133 -8.72 -2.08 -5.83
N SER A 134 -7.54 -1.95 -6.45
CA SER A 134 -6.94 -3.07 -7.15
C SER A 134 -6.14 -3.90 -6.15
N ILE A 135 -6.36 -5.20 -6.12
CA ILE A 135 -5.73 -6.16 -5.21
C ILE A 135 -4.89 -7.12 -6.05
N LEU A 136 -3.60 -7.20 -5.76
CA LEU A 136 -2.62 -7.97 -6.53
C LEU A 136 -2.24 -9.21 -5.70
N VAL A 137 -2.81 -10.37 -6.03
CA VAL A 137 -2.75 -11.54 -5.14
C VAL A 137 -1.72 -12.55 -5.60
N GLY A 138 -0.77 -12.88 -4.70
CA GLY A 138 0.16 -14.01 -4.80
C GLY A 138 -0.18 -15.11 -3.79
N GLY A 139 0.15 -16.36 -4.13
CA GLY A 139 -0.11 -17.53 -3.32
C GLY A 139 -0.72 -18.68 -4.10
N SER A 140 -1.37 -19.65 -3.44
CA SER A 140 -2.07 -20.70 -4.16
C SER A 140 -3.33 -20.19 -4.85
N ARG A 141 -3.67 -20.75 -6.01
CA ARG A 141 -4.90 -20.37 -6.71
C ARG A 141 -6.15 -20.76 -5.92
N GLU A 142 -6.10 -21.88 -5.21
CA GLU A 142 -7.21 -22.34 -4.37
C GLU A 142 -7.50 -21.36 -3.24
N ASP A 143 -6.46 -20.87 -2.55
CA ASP A 143 -6.59 -19.88 -1.49
C ASP A 143 -7.07 -18.53 -2.03
N TYR A 144 -6.57 -18.12 -3.20
CA TYR A 144 -7.05 -16.93 -3.91
C TYR A 144 -8.57 -16.99 -4.15
N GLU A 145 -9.06 -18.13 -4.69
CA GLU A 145 -10.49 -18.33 -4.97
C GLU A 145 -11.32 -18.39 -3.68
N ALA A 146 -10.81 -19.02 -2.63
CA ALA A 146 -11.46 -19.08 -1.33
C ALA A 146 -11.59 -17.70 -0.64
N CYS A 147 -10.62 -16.80 -0.87
CA CYS A 147 -10.61 -15.45 -0.29
C CYS A 147 -11.32 -14.38 -1.14
N MET A 148 -11.85 -14.74 -2.32
CA MET A 148 -12.56 -13.79 -3.21
C MET A 148 -13.61 -12.95 -2.50
N PRO A 149 -14.50 -13.49 -1.63
CA PRO A 149 -15.50 -12.68 -0.95
C PRO A 149 -14.90 -11.57 -0.06
N LEU A 150 -13.71 -11.78 0.52
CA LEU A 150 -12.99 -10.76 1.27
C LEU A 150 -12.45 -9.67 0.35
N PHE A 151 -11.85 -10.07 -0.78
CA PHE A 151 -11.29 -9.14 -1.74
C PHE A 151 -12.37 -8.29 -2.42
N GLU A 152 -13.50 -8.89 -2.81
CA GLU A 152 -14.65 -8.21 -3.41
C GLU A 152 -15.29 -7.16 -2.49
N ALA A 153 -15.21 -7.36 -1.17
CA ALA A 153 -15.66 -6.37 -0.20
C ALA A 153 -14.79 -5.10 -0.20
N MET A 154 -13.51 -5.19 -0.61
CA MET A 154 -12.53 -4.11 -0.51
C MET A 154 -12.10 -3.54 -1.87
N GLY A 155 -12.31 -4.28 -2.97
CA GLY A 155 -11.80 -3.92 -4.27
C GLY A 155 -12.70 -4.36 -5.43
N THR A 156 -12.46 -3.79 -6.61
CA THR A 156 -13.19 -4.11 -7.85
C THR A 156 -12.32 -4.71 -8.94
N ASN A 157 -10.99 -4.67 -8.76
CA ASN A 157 -10.02 -5.21 -9.70
C ASN A 157 -9.08 -6.16 -8.94
N ILE A 158 -9.41 -7.46 -8.95
CA ILE A 158 -8.73 -8.47 -8.15
C ILE A 158 -8.01 -9.40 -9.11
N ASN A 159 -6.67 -9.43 -9.03
CA ASN A 159 -5.85 -10.12 -9.99
C ASN A 159 -4.91 -11.12 -9.33
N TYR A 160 -5.01 -12.37 -9.76
CA TYR A 160 -4.04 -13.40 -9.40
C TYR A 160 -2.73 -13.20 -10.16
N GLN A 161 -1.64 -13.02 -9.45
CA GLN A 161 -0.32 -12.71 -10.02
C GLN A 161 0.61 -13.94 -10.12
N GLY A 162 0.27 -15.03 -9.45
CA GLY A 162 1.09 -16.24 -9.41
C GLY A 162 1.31 -16.76 -8.00
N GLY A 163 2.38 -17.51 -7.78
CA GLY A 163 2.74 -18.05 -6.47
C GLY A 163 3.07 -16.99 -5.43
N SER A 164 3.44 -17.42 -4.22
CA SER A 164 3.77 -16.57 -3.10
C SER A 164 4.87 -15.55 -3.44
N GLY A 165 4.68 -14.29 -3.05
CA GLY A 165 5.52 -13.14 -3.38
C GLY A 165 5.22 -12.48 -4.73
N CYS A 166 4.42 -13.11 -5.62
CA CYS A 166 4.09 -12.54 -6.92
C CYS A 166 3.19 -11.31 -6.81
N GLY A 167 2.32 -11.23 -5.82
CA GLY A 167 1.53 -10.04 -5.52
C GLY A 167 2.43 -8.84 -5.19
N GLN A 168 3.44 -9.06 -4.34
CA GLN A 168 4.43 -8.03 -4.01
C GLN A 168 5.26 -7.61 -5.22
N HIS A 169 5.74 -8.55 -6.04
CA HIS A 169 6.47 -8.21 -7.27
C HIS A 169 5.60 -7.37 -8.22
N ALA A 170 4.32 -7.73 -8.39
CA ALA A 170 3.38 -6.93 -9.19
C ALA A 170 3.17 -5.53 -8.58
N LYS A 171 3.12 -5.43 -7.25
CA LYS A 171 3.03 -4.14 -6.55
C LYS A 171 4.30 -3.30 -6.75
N LEU A 172 5.48 -3.89 -6.66
CA LEU A 172 6.73 -3.16 -6.91
C LEU A 172 6.80 -2.65 -8.37
N ALA A 173 6.37 -3.44 -9.34
CA ALA A 173 6.25 -2.99 -10.73
C ALA A 173 5.29 -1.81 -10.87
N ASN A 174 4.14 -1.83 -10.17
CA ASN A 174 3.23 -0.68 -10.10
C ASN A 174 3.91 0.57 -9.50
N GLN A 175 4.68 0.41 -8.43
CA GLN A 175 5.37 1.54 -7.79
C GLN A 175 6.47 2.13 -8.68
N ILE A 176 7.18 1.31 -9.46
CA ILE A 176 8.14 1.77 -10.48
C ILE A 176 7.44 2.67 -11.50
N MET A 177 6.29 2.25 -12.02
CA MET A 177 5.51 3.06 -12.98
C MET A 177 5.02 4.38 -12.37
N ILE A 178 4.57 4.35 -11.12
CA ILE A 178 4.14 5.56 -10.40
C ILE A 178 5.31 6.53 -10.23
N ALA A 179 6.49 6.04 -9.84
CA ALA A 179 7.69 6.86 -9.64
C ALA A 179 8.05 7.65 -10.91
N GLY A 180 8.20 6.96 -12.03
CA GLY A 180 8.54 7.61 -13.30
C GLY A 180 7.46 8.57 -13.79
N THR A 181 6.18 8.19 -13.66
CA THR A 181 5.07 9.02 -14.15
C THR A 181 4.91 10.29 -13.32
N LEU A 182 4.96 10.20 -11.98
CA LEU A 182 4.80 11.37 -11.12
C LEU A 182 6.00 12.32 -11.22
N SER A 183 7.21 11.77 -11.35
CA SER A 183 8.41 12.58 -11.61
C SER A 183 8.27 13.37 -12.91
N GLY A 184 7.84 12.71 -13.99
CA GLY A 184 7.61 13.39 -15.27
C GLY A 184 6.54 14.48 -15.20
N VAL A 185 5.49 14.30 -14.38
CA VAL A 185 4.48 15.36 -14.13
C VAL A 185 5.12 16.56 -13.43
N CYS A 186 5.92 16.33 -12.39
CA CYS A 186 6.59 17.40 -11.66
C CYS A 186 7.58 18.17 -12.55
N GLU A 187 8.43 17.47 -13.29
CA GLU A 187 9.37 18.09 -14.24
C GLU A 187 8.64 18.92 -15.30
N ALA A 188 7.56 18.37 -15.88
CA ALA A 188 6.79 19.06 -16.92
C ALA A 188 6.15 20.35 -16.40
N LEU A 189 5.57 20.33 -15.18
CA LEU A 189 4.98 21.51 -14.56
C LEU A 189 6.04 22.57 -14.23
N THR A 190 7.18 22.14 -13.72
CA THR A 190 8.32 23.02 -13.44
C THR A 190 8.83 23.67 -14.73
N TYR A 191 9.02 22.88 -15.81
CA TYR A 191 9.39 23.42 -17.12
C TYR A 191 8.38 24.44 -17.66
N ALA A 192 7.08 24.10 -17.59
CA ALA A 192 6.01 24.98 -18.05
C ALA A 192 5.99 26.31 -17.28
N LYS A 193 6.16 26.28 -15.96
CA LYS A 193 6.28 27.45 -15.09
C LYS A 193 7.46 28.32 -15.49
N ALA A 194 8.64 27.72 -15.71
CA ALA A 194 9.86 28.43 -16.15
C ALA A 194 9.71 29.09 -17.55
N LYS A 195 8.80 28.57 -18.39
CA LYS A 195 8.48 29.13 -19.71
C LYS A 195 7.31 30.12 -19.70
N GLY A 196 6.73 30.42 -18.55
CA GLY A 196 5.63 31.36 -18.39
C GLY A 196 4.31 30.85 -18.96
N LEU A 197 4.14 29.54 -19.06
CA LEU A 197 2.88 28.93 -19.50
C LEU A 197 1.85 28.92 -18.38
N ASP A 198 0.57 29.00 -18.73
CA ASP A 198 -0.51 28.75 -17.78
C ASP A 198 -0.59 27.26 -17.44
N LEU A 199 -0.31 26.92 -16.20
CA LEU A 199 -0.18 25.53 -15.76
C LEU A 199 -1.50 24.74 -15.83
N GLN A 200 -2.66 25.42 -15.61
CA GLN A 200 -3.96 24.77 -15.76
C GLN A 200 -4.20 24.37 -17.22
N THR A 201 -3.93 25.27 -18.15
CA THR A 201 -4.05 25.01 -19.59
C THR A 201 -3.12 23.86 -20.02
N VAL A 202 -1.91 23.78 -19.44
CA VAL A 202 -0.97 22.66 -19.70
C VAL A 202 -1.56 21.33 -19.21
N LEU A 203 -2.10 21.29 -17.97
CA LEU A 203 -2.74 20.09 -17.43
C LEU A 203 -3.92 19.64 -18.30
N ASP A 204 -4.83 20.55 -18.64
CA ASP A 204 -6.03 20.26 -19.44
C ASP A 204 -5.65 19.70 -20.81
N SER A 205 -4.60 20.22 -21.42
CA SER A 205 -4.11 19.75 -22.72
C SER A 205 -3.43 18.37 -22.63
N ALA A 206 -2.63 18.15 -21.58
CA ALA A 206 -1.87 16.92 -21.39
C ALA A 206 -2.77 15.73 -20.99
N SER A 207 -3.80 15.97 -20.14
CA SER A 207 -4.67 14.93 -19.61
C SER A 207 -5.46 14.19 -20.69
N THR A 208 -5.81 14.85 -21.78
CA THR A 208 -6.55 14.28 -22.90
C THR A 208 -5.67 13.67 -23.99
N GLY A 209 -4.36 13.89 -23.91
CA GLY A 209 -3.37 13.44 -24.88
C GLY A 209 -2.58 12.22 -24.44
N ALA A 210 -1.54 11.90 -25.20
CA ALA A 210 -0.65 10.75 -24.94
C ALA A 210 0.12 10.85 -23.61
N ALA A 211 0.26 12.06 -23.02
CA ALA A 211 0.86 12.28 -21.74
C ALA A 211 -0.11 12.08 -20.55
N GLY A 212 -1.39 11.84 -20.84
CA GLY A 212 -2.42 11.60 -19.83
C GLY A 212 -2.10 10.41 -18.94
N SER A 213 -2.33 10.56 -17.64
CA SER A 213 -2.08 9.50 -16.67
C SER A 213 -2.88 9.71 -15.40
N LYS A 214 -3.12 8.63 -14.63
CA LYS A 214 -3.77 8.74 -13.32
C LYS A 214 -2.98 9.64 -12.36
N GLN A 215 -1.65 9.69 -12.48
CA GLN A 215 -0.81 10.56 -11.66
C GLN A 215 -1.04 12.05 -12.02
N LEU A 216 -1.08 12.36 -13.31
CA LEU A 216 -1.39 13.69 -13.81
C LEU A 216 -2.76 14.17 -13.33
N ASP A 217 -3.80 13.34 -13.53
CA ASP A 217 -5.20 13.70 -13.21
C ASP A 217 -5.41 13.88 -11.70
N THR A 218 -4.73 13.06 -10.89
CA THR A 218 -4.90 13.08 -9.43
C THR A 218 -4.05 14.18 -8.78
N PHE A 219 -2.79 14.29 -9.18
CA PHE A 219 -1.82 15.14 -8.48
C PHE A 219 -1.54 16.47 -9.17
N GLY A 220 -1.75 16.61 -10.47
CA GLY A 220 -1.61 17.89 -11.15
C GLY A 220 -2.43 19.01 -10.50
N PRO A 221 -3.75 18.86 -10.33
CA PRO A 221 -4.57 19.87 -9.66
C PRO A 221 -4.16 20.14 -8.21
N LYS A 222 -3.71 19.10 -7.47
CA LYS A 222 -3.24 19.25 -6.10
C LYS A 222 -1.94 20.06 -6.02
N ILE A 223 -1.01 19.80 -6.93
CA ILE A 223 0.25 20.55 -7.05
C ILE A 223 -0.05 22.02 -7.32
N LEU A 224 -0.93 22.32 -8.26
CA LEU A 224 -1.32 23.72 -8.56
C LEU A 224 -1.97 24.42 -7.38
N ALA A 225 -2.72 23.67 -6.56
CA ALA A 225 -3.36 24.18 -5.35
C ALA A 225 -2.43 24.27 -4.13
N GLY A 226 -1.20 23.78 -4.23
CA GLY A 226 -0.29 23.65 -3.08
C GLY A 226 -0.78 22.64 -2.02
N ASP A 227 -1.63 21.68 -2.42
CA ASP A 227 -2.16 20.64 -1.54
C ASP A 227 -1.22 19.44 -1.52
N TYR A 228 -0.45 19.35 -0.43
CA TYR A 228 0.47 18.23 -0.15
C TYR A 228 -0.06 17.28 0.91
N ALA A 229 -1.36 17.32 1.23
CA ALA A 229 -1.98 16.37 2.15
C ALA A 229 -1.82 14.94 1.62
N PRO A 230 -1.42 13.97 2.48
CA PRO A 230 -1.08 12.62 2.05
C PRO A 230 -2.32 11.76 1.82
N GLY A 231 -2.58 11.34 0.58
CA GLY A 231 -3.33 10.12 0.30
C GLY A 231 -2.42 8.88 0.37
N PHE A 232 -1.11 9.08 0.14
CA PHE A 232 -0.04 8.13 0.35
C PHE A 232 1.22 8.89 0.78
N PHE A 233 1.80 8.52 1.92
CA PHE A 233 2.95 9.22 2.49
C PHE A 233 4.22 9.06 1.66
N LEU A 234 4.98 10.14 1.51
CA LEU A 234 6.28 10.17 0.85
C LEU A 234 7.23 9.11 1.45
N LYS A 235 7.32 9.01 2.77
CA LYS A 235 8.20 8.03 3.45
C LYS A 235 7.88 6.57 3.11
N HIS A 236 6.60 6.24 2.90
CA HIS A 236 6.20 4.90 2.47
C HIS A 236 6.53 4.66 0.99
N PHE A 237 6.46 5.70 0.17
CA PHE A 237 6.86 5.60 -1.23
C PHE A 237 8.37 5.42 -1.39
N VAL A 238 9.19 6.12 -0.58
CA VAL A 238 10.64 5.88 -0.48
C VAL A 238 10.92 4.42 -0.11
N LYS A 239 10.23 3.87 0.89
CA LYS A 239 10.33 2.46 1.24
C LYS A 239 10.02 1.55 0.05
N ASP A 240 8.92 1.79 -0.67
CA ASP A 240 8.50 0.96 -1.80
C ASP A 240 9.54 0.99 -2.93
N MET A 241 10.09 2.15 -3.26
CA MET A 241 11.16 2.28 -4.26
C MET A 241 12.45 1.56 -3.85
N LYS A 242 12.80 1.62 -2.55
CA LYS A 242 13.96 0.86 -2.02
C LYS A 242 13.77 -0.64 -2.16
N LEU A 243 12.57 -1.15 -1.84
CA LEU A 243 12.24 -2.56 -2.05
C LEU A 243 12.37 -2.94 -3.53
N ALA A 244 11.83 -2.12 -4.44
CA ALA A 244 11.91 -2.37 -5.87
C ALA A 244 13.36 -2.40 -6.39
N LEU A 245 14.22 -1.48 -5.93
CA LEU A 245 15.65 -1.48 -6.29
C LEU A 245 16.39 -2.67 -5.70
N THR A 246 16.05 -3.10 -4.48
CA THR A 246 16.65 -4.30 -3.89
C THR A 246 16.36 -5.53 -4.74
N GLU A 247 15.10 -5.74 -5.14
CA GLU A 247 14.68 -6.85 -5.99
C GLU A 247 15.31 -6.76 -7.41
N ALA A 248 15.39 -5.55 -7.98
CA ALA A 248 16.04 -5.32 -9.25
C ALA A 248 17.53 -5.70 -9.21
N ASN A 249 18.26 -5.28 -8.17
CA ASN A 249 19.68 -5.61 -7.97
C ASN A 249 19.89 -7.13 -7.83
N MET A 250 19.03 -7.83 -7.11
CA MET A 250 19.09 -9.29 -7.00
C MET A 250 18.88 -9.98 -8.35
N SER A 251 18.15 -9.34 -9.26
CA SER A 251 17.88 -9.82 -10.61
C SER A 251 18.87 -9.29 -11.66
N ASN A 252 19.92 -8.57 -11.25
CA ASN A 252 20.88 -7.88 -12.11
C ASN A 252 20.21 -6.91 -13.11
N LEU A 253 19.11 -6.27 -12.70
CA LEU A 253 18.43 -5.25 -13.48
C LEU A 253 18.88 -3.86 -13.04
N ASN A 254 19.14 -2.99 -14.02
CA ASN A 254 19.41 -1.58 -13.77
C ASN A 254 18.15 -0.75 -14.05
N LEU A 255 17.64 -0.04 -13.06
CA LEU A 255 16.44 0.79 -13.13
C LEU A 255 16.85 2.28 -12.92
N ASP A 256 17.46 2.89 -13.94
CA ASP A 256 18.06 4.22 -13.86
C ASP A 256 17.04 5.30 -13.44
N VAL A 257 15.85 5.30 -14.04
CA VAL A 257 14.79 6.26 -13.73
C VAL A 257 14.35 6.12 -12.27
N LEU A 258 14.12 4.89 -11.80
CA LEU A 258 13.71 4.65 -10.42
C LEU A 258 14.79 5.11 -9.43
N SER A 259 16.05 4.85 -9.73
CA SER A 259 17.19 5.24 -8.90
C SER A 259 17.29 6.76 -8.75
N GLN A 260 17.12 7.50 -9.84
CA GLN A 260 17.13 8.97 -9.80
C GLN A 260 15.94 9.52 -9.03
N VAL A 261 14.74 9.00 -9.28
CA VAL A 261 13.53 9.44 -8.58
C VAL A 261 13.61 9.15 -7.08
N LEU A 262 14.14 7.98 -6.69
CA LEU A 262 14.37 7.67 -5.29
C LEU A 262 15.31 8.69 -4.63
N ALA A 263 16.42 9.04 -5.27
CA ALA A 263 17.36 10.02 -4.72
C ALA A 263 16.69 11.38 -4.45
N ASN A 264 15.83 11.86 -5.36
CA ASN A 264 15.08 13.11 -5.18
C ASN A 264 14.13 13.04 -3.98
N TYR A 265 13.42 11.91 -3.81
CA TYR A 265 12.53 11.69 -2.67
C TYR A 265 13.30 11.55 -1.35
N GLU A 266 14.48 10.96 -1.34
CA GLU A 266 15.33 10.84 -0.14
C GLU A 266 15.81 12.20 0.36
N LEU A 267 16.15 13.13 -0.56
CA LEU A 267 16.47 14.50 -0.20
C LEU A 267 15.29 15.18 0.50
N LEU A 268 14.10 15.15 -0.10
CA LEU A 268 12.89 15.70 0.53
C LEU A 268 12.57 15.03 1.87
N GLN A 269 12.79 13.74 2.00
CA GLN A 269 12.58 13.06 3.29
C GLN A 269 13.57 13.53 4.35
N ALA A 270 14.84 13.78 3.98
CA ALA A 270 15.85 14.32 4.89
C ALA A 270 15.51 15.76 5.34
N GLU A 271 14.81 16.53 4.52
CA GLU A 271 14.30 17.88 4.81
C GLU A 271 13.00 17.86 5.65
N GLY A 272 12.53 16.69 6.07
CA GLY A 272 11.35 16.56 6.93
C GLY A 272 10.02 16.44 6.17
N CYS A 273 10.01 16.27 4.85
CA CYS A 273 8.81 16.13 4.03
C CYS A 273 8.19 14.70 4.07
N GLY A 274 8.72 13.78 4.87
CA GLY A 274 8.30 12.38 4.90
C GLY A 274 6.81 12.13 5.17
N ASP A 275 6.15 13.04 5.91
CA ASP A 275 4.73 12.97 6.23
C ASP A 275 3.82 13.70 5.23
N LEU A 276 4.38 14.28 4.18
CA LEU A 276 3.61 14.83 3.06
C LEU A 276 3.19 13.73 2.07
N GLY A 277 2.28 14.08 1.16
CA GLY A 277 1.89 13.24 0.03
C GLY A 277 3.00 13.14 -1.02
N THR A 278 2.95 12.10 -1.84
CA THR A 278 3.95 11.85 -2.90
C THR A 278 4.07 13.00 -3.91
N GLN A 279 3.01 13.78 -4.13
CA GLN A 279 3.02 14.96 -4.99
C GLN A 279 3.93 16.09 -4.48
N ALA A 280 4.37 16.03 -3.23
CA ALA A 280 5.35 16.97 -2.69
C ALA A 280 6.71 16.90 -3.41
N LEU A 281 6.92 15.91 -4.31
CA LEU A 281 8.08 15.84 -5.19
C LEU A 281 8.31 17.12 -6.00
N ILE A 282 7.25 17.87 -6.31
CA ILE A 282 7.38 19.16 -7.00
C ILE A 282 8.32 20.13 -6.27
N LYS A 283 8.39 20.10 -4.94
CA LYS A 283 9.23 20.97 -4.12
C LYS A 283 10.71 20.82 -4.46
N TYR A 284 11.18 19.59 -4.71
CA TYR A 284 12.54 19.32 -5.15
C TYR A 284 12.88 20.12 -6.42
N TYR A 285 12.00 20.11 -7.40
CA TYR A 285 12.23 20.82 -8.67
C TYR A 285 12.03 22.34 -8.56
N GLU A 286 11.22 22.83 -7.61
CA GLU A 286 11.04 24.26 -7.38
C GLU A 286 12.27 24.87 -6.69
N GLU A 287 12.88 24.18 -5.75
CA GLU A 287 14.11 24.63 -5.08
C GLU A 287 15.31 24.74 -6.04
N GLU A 288 15.41 23.83 -7.01
CA GLU A 288 16.44 23.92 -8.06
C GLU A 288 16.26 25.14 -9.00
N MET A 289 15.05 25.70 -9.10
CA MET A 289 14.82 26.90 -9.92
C MET A 289 15.23 28.21 -9.22
N ASP A 290 15.26 28.22 -7.89
CA ASP A 290 15.60 29.41 -7.10
C ASP A 290 17.13 29.56 -6.88
N VAL A 291 17.94 28.64 -7.40
CA VAL A 291 19.40 28.66 -7.42
C VAL A 291 19.92 29.16 -8.78
#